data_854d12e4434bfa5e1c941eb7602f5086
#
_entry.id   854d12e4434bfa5e1c941eb7602f5086
#
_cell.length_a   1.000
_cell.length_b   1.000
_cell.length_c   1.000
_cell.angle_alpha   90.00
_cell.angle_beta   90.00
_cell.angle_gamma   90.00
#
_symmetry.space_group_name_H-M   'P 1'
#
loop_
_entity.id
_entity.type
_entity.pdbx_description
1 polymer ?
#
loop_
_entity_poly.entity_id
_entity_poly.type
_entity_poly.pdbx_seq_one_letter_code
_entity_poly.pdbx_strand_id
1 'polypeptide(L)'
;MKFDNYMILEFPSKSVNEGFARAAVACFASQLDPTLEELGDIRTAVSEAVTNAIVHAYPQTYGSIILRCRILKDNTLDIVIKDKGVGIADIEKARTPMFTTGGADRSGMGFTIMESFMTRLSVVSVPGQGTTVHMRRKISRKK
;
A
#
# COMPACT_ATOMS: atom_id res chain seq x y z
N MET A 1 -7.92 5.36 -17.75
CA MET A 1 -9.01 4.74 -16.97
C MET A 1 -9.78 5.83 -16.25
N LYS A 2 -11.09 5.75 -16.33
CA LYS A 2 -11.94 6.76 -15.68
C LYS A 2 -12.17 6.41 -14.21
N PHE A 3 -12.29 7.44 -13.40
CA PHE A 3 -12.56 7.29 -11.97
C PHE A 3 -13.53 8.38 -11.52
N ASP A 4 -14.29 8.06 -10.47
CA ASP A 4 -15.32 8.94 -9.94
C ASP A 4 -14.77 9.93 -8.91
N ASN A 5 -13.72 9.56 -8.20
CA ASN A 5 -13.13 10.40 -7.16
C ASN A 5 -11.70 9.95 -6.89
N TYR A 6 -10.91 10.83 -6.30
CA TYR A 6 -9.53 10.48 -5.95
C TYR A 6 -9.03 11.33 -4.80
N MET A 7 -7.97 10.86 -4.17
CA MET A 7 -7.17 11.66 -3.24
C MET A 7 -5.70 11.33 -3.41
N ILE A 8 -4.85 12.29 -3.07
CA ILE A 8 -3.40 12.10 -3.05
C ILE A 8 -2.89 12.63 -1.72
N LEU A 9 -2.06 11.81 -1.07
CA LEU A 9 -1.34 12.21 0.15
C LEU A 9 0.15 12.10 -0.13
N GLU A 10 0.90 13.06 0.37
CA GLU A 10 2.35 13.00 0.35
C GLU A 10 2.87 13.28 1.76
N PHE A 11 3.77 12.45 2.25
CA PHE A 11 4.27 12.58 3.62
C PHE A 11 5.67 11.98 3.73
N PRO A 12 6.46 12.45 4.71
CA PRO A 12 7.78 11.86 4.94
C PRO A 12 7.67 10.45 5.52
N SER A 13 8.70 9.66 5.29
CA SER A 13 8.74 8.24 5.67
C SER A 13 8.98 8.04 7.17
N LYS A 14 8.25 8.76 7.99
CA LYS A 14 8.29 8.63 9.45
C LYS A 14 7.25 7.61 9.89
N SER A 15 7.61 6.77 10.86
CA SER A 15 6.72 5.70 11.33
C SER A 15 5.38 6.21 11.85
N VAL A 16 5.37 7.43 12.40
CA VAL A 16 4.13 8.04 12.90
C VAL A 16 3.09 8.25 11.80
N ASN A 17 3.52 8.33 10.54
CA ASN A 17 2.61 8.57 9.42
C ASN A 17 1.91 7.31 8.91
N GLU A 18 2.30 6.12 9.36
CA GLU A 18 1.62 4.90 8.97
C GLU A 18 0.16 4.90 9.42
N GLY A 19 -0.08 5.23 10.69
CA GLY A 19 -1.44 5.28 11.22
C GLY A 19 -2.30 6.32 10.53
N PHE A 20 -1.72 7.49 10.23
CA PHE A 20 -2.41 8.53 9.49
C PHE A 20 -2.81 8.06 8.09
N ALA A 21 -1.87 7.47 7.36
CA ALA A 21 -2.14 7.00 5.98
C ALA A 21 -3.23 5.93 5.97
N ARG A 22 -3.15 4.96 6.88
CA ARG A 22 -4.14 3.90 7.00
C ARG A 22 -5.53 4.46 7.29
N ALA A 23 -5.62 5.40 8.21
CA ALA A 23 -6.90 6.01 8.57
C ALA A 23 -7.47 6.83 7.41
N ALA A 24 -6.63 7.57 6.69
CA ALA A 24 -7.06 8.37 5.56
C ALA A 24 -7.63 7.49 4.44
N VAL A 25 -6.96 6.38 4.13
CA VAL A 25 -7.47 5.45 3.11
C VAL A 25 -8.79 4.83 3.54
N ALA A 26 -8.90 4.40 4.80
CA ALA A 26 -10.15 3.82 5.31
C ALA A 26 -11.29 4.81 5.20
N CYS A 27 -11.05 6.06 5.56
CA CYS A 27 -12.06 7.11 5.46
C CYS A 27 -12.48 7.32 4.00
N PHE A 28 -11.53 7.39 3.10
CA PHE A 28 -11.82 7.56 1.68
C PHE A 28 -12.60 6.37 1.12
N ALA A 29 -12.19 5.15 1.50
CA ALA A 29 -12.85 3.91 1.06
C ALA A 29 -14.28 3.80 1.53
N SER A 30 -14.65 4.48 2.62
CA SER A 30 -16.02 4.47 3.15
C SER A 30 -17.04 4.95 2.14
N GLN A 31 -16.63 5.72 1.14
CA GLN A 31 -17.52 6.18 0.08
C GLN A 31 -18.09 5.03 -0.75
N LEU A 32 -17.42 3.87 -0.74
CA LEU A 32 -17.86 2.69 -1.47
C LEU A 32 -18.79 1.78 -0.65
N ASP A 33 -19.10 2.18 0.56
CA ASP A 33 -19.94 1.42 1.49
C ASP A 33 -19.44 -0.02 1.68
N PRO A 34 -18.15 -0.20 2.05
CA PRO A 34 -17.60 -1.54 2.23
C PRO A 34 -18.15 -2.23 3.48
N THR A 35 -18.07 -3.56 3.51
CA THR A 35 -18.30 -4.29 4.73
C THR A 35 -17.17 -4.01 5.72
N LEU A 36 -17.38 -4.35 7.00
CA LEU A 36 -16.33 -4.20 8.01
C LEU A 36 -15.12 -5.07 7.66
N GLU A 37 -15.36 -6.26 7.11
CA GLU A 37 -14.27 -7.14 6.68
C GLU A 37 -13.47 -6.52 5.55
N GLU A 38 -14.15 -6.01 4.53
CA GLU A 38 -13.48 -5.34 3.40
C GLU A 38 -12.66 -4.15 3.88
N LEU A 39 -13.21 -3.35 4.77
CA LEU A 39 -12.50 -2.18 5.31
C LEU A 39 -11.27 -2.59 6.10
N GLY A 40 -11.38 -3.66 6.91
CA GLY A 40 -10.25 -4.22 7.64
C GLY A 40 -9.15 -4.72 6.72
N ASP A 41 -9.53 -5.41 5.63
CA ASP A 41 -8.58 -5.90 4.65
C ASP A 41 -7.83 -4.75 3.99
N ILE A 42 -8.54 -3.69 3.62
CA ILE A 42 -7.94 -2.49 3.01
C ILE A 42 -6.94 -1.85 3.97
N ARG A 43 -7.36 -1.65 5.23
CA ARG A 43 -6.48 -1.03 6.22
C ARG A 43 -5.21 -1.85 6.44
N THR A 44 -5.34 -3.17 6.51
CA THR A 44 -4.20 -4.05 6.72
C THR A 44 -3.25 -3.99 5.53
N ALA A 45 -3.77 -4.07 4.31
CA ALA A 45 -2.92 -4.02 3.12
C ALA A 45 -2.19 -2.69 3.00
N VAL A 46 -2.87 -1.57 3.25
CA VAL A 46 -2.26 -0.25 3.21
C VAL A 46 -1.19 -0.12 4.29
N SER A 47 -1.48 -0.59 5.50
CA SER A 47 -0.52 -0.57 6.59
C SER A 47 0.77 -1.30 6.22
N GLU A 48 0.64 -2.48 5.60
CA GLU A 48 1.81 -3.25 5.17
C GLU A 48 2.60 -2.53 4.08
N ALA A 49 1.92 -1.96 3.10
CA ALA A 49 2.58 -1.25 2.00
C ALA A 49 3.30 0.00 2.49
N VAL A 50 2.66 0.80 3.34
CA VAL A 50 3.26 2.02 3.88
C VAL A 50 4.43 1.68 4.80
N THR A 51 4.28 0.66 5.65
CA THR A 51 5.34 0.22 6.54
C THR A 51 6.56 -0.24 5.75
N ASN A 52 6.36 -0.99 4.67
CA ASN A 52 7.47 -1.40 3.81
C ASN A 52 8.21 -0.19 3.24
N ALA A 53 7.49 0.82 2.77
CA ALA A 53 8.12 2.04 2.26
C ALA A 53 8.90 2.77 3.37
N ILE A 54 8.32 2.87 4.57
CA ILE A 54 8.96 3.54 5.69
C ILE A 54 10.25 2.82 6.10
N VAL A 55 10.20 1.48 6.20
CA VAL A 55 11.33 0.69 6.72
C VAL A 55 12.44 0.55 5.68
N HIS A 56 12.09 0.35 4.40
CA HIS A 56 13.06 -0.09 3.41
C HIS A 56 13.47 0.95 2.39
N ALA A 57 12.61 1.93 2.09
CA ALA A 57 12.89 2.85 0.97
C ALA A 57 14.05 3.80 1.26
N TYR A 58 14.13 4.30 2.48
CA TYR A 58 15.10 5.36 2.86
C TYR A 58 15.85 4.97 4.14
N PRO A 59 16.75 3.97 4.07
CA PRO A 59 17.34 3.37 5.29
C PRO A 59 18.14 4.31 6.15
N GLN A 60 18.69 5.39 5.59
CA GLN A 60 19.57 6.29 6.35
C GLN A 60 18.95 7.67 6.58
N THR A 61 17.76 7.91 6.07
CA THR A 61 17.14 9.24 6.12
C THR A 61 15.63 9.11 5.95
N TYR A 62 14.96 10.26 5.84
CA TYR A 62 13.54 10.29 5.49
C TYR A 62 13.38 10.79 4.06
N GLY A 63 12.44 10.21 3.36
CA GLY A 63 12.08 10.64 2.01
C GLY A 63 10.57 10.69 1.88
N SER A 64 10.12 11.12 0.71
CA SER A 64 8.70 11.30 0.45
C SER A 64 8.03 9.98 0.06
N ILE A 65 6.85 9.74 0.62
CA ILE A 65 5.97 8.65 0.22
C ILE A 65 4.70 9.31 -0.35
N ILE A 66 4.30 8.89 -1.54
CA ILE A 66 3.10 9.39 -2.19
C ILE A 66 2.08 8.26 -2.22
N LEU A 67 0.89 8.52 -1.70
CA LEU A 67 -0.21 7.59 -1.67
C LEU A 67 -1.37 8.18 -2.46
N ARG A 68 -1.85 7.46 -3.47
CA ARG A 68 -2.97 7.90 -4.29
C ARG A 68 -4.08 6.86 -4.20
N CYS A 69 -5.30 7.30 -3.94
CA CYS A 69 -6.48 6.45 -4.00
C CYS A 69 -7.43 6.98 -5.06
N ARG A 70 -8.04 6.07 -5.81
CA ARG A 70 -9.07 6.41 -6.78
C ARG A 70 -10.24 5.45 -6.63
N ILE A 71 -11.44 5.98 -6.83
CA ILE A 71 -12.65 5.17 -6.90
C ILE A 71 -12.96 4.98 -8.39
N LEU A 72 -12.87 3.75 -8.85
CA LEU A 72 -13.13 3.41 -10.25
C LEU A 72 -14.61 3.16 -10.47
N LYS A 73 -15.03 3.17 -11.75
CA LYS A 73 -16.43 3.09 -12.12
C LYS A 73 -17.12 1.80 -11.68
N ASP A 74 -16.39 0.71 -11.53
CA ASP A 74 -16.95 -0.60 -11.18
C ASP A 74 -16.88 -0.87 -9.67
N ASN A 75 -16.94 0.14 -8.86
CA ASN A 75 -16.92 0.03 -7.40
C ASN A 75 -15.62 -0.59 -6.89
N THR A 76 -14.53 -0.26 -7.52
CA THR A 76 -13.19 -0.74 -7.16
C THR A 76 -12.39 0.39 -6.56
N LEU A 77 -11.72 0.11 -5.44
CA LEU A 77 -10.76 1.03 -4.85
C LEU A 77 -9.39 0.72 -5.44
N ASP A 78 -8.75 1.75 -6.00
CA ASP A 78 -7.45 1.67 -6.64
C ASP A 78 -6.46 2.46 -5.77
N ILE A 79 -5.40 1.79 -5.31
CA ILE A 79 -4.43 2.37 -4.37
C ILE A 79 -3.04 2.24 -4.95
N VAL A 80 -2.29 3.35 -4.98
CA VAL A 80 -0.89 3.36 -5.39
C VAL A 80 -0.08 3.96 -4.26
N ILE A 81 0.99 3.26 -3.86
CA ILE A 81 1.94 3.76 -2.86
C ILE A 81 3.31 3.77 -3.52
N LYS A 82 3.89 4.96 -3.62
CA LYS A 82 5.12 5.18 -4.37
C LYS A 82 6.17 5.84 -3.50
N ASP A 83 7.39 5.34 -3.58
CA ASP A 83 8.56 6.00 -3.00
C ASP A 83 9.64 6.17 -4.06
N LYS A 84 10.61 7.02 -3.75
CA LYS A 84 11.79 7.25 -4.59
C LYS A 84 13.05 6.78 -3.88
N GLY A 85 12.92 5.69 -3.13
CA GLY A 85 14.00 5.18 -2.31
C GLY A 85 14.92 4.23 -3.05
N VAL A 86 15.50 3.31 -2.29
CA VAL A 86 16.55 2.42 -2.81
C VAL A 86 16.04 1.37 -3.79
N GLY A 87 14.74 1.10 -3.81
CA GLY A 87 14.16 0.07 -4.66
C GLY A 87 14.37 -1.33 -4.08
N ILE A 88 13.83 -2.31 -4.80
CA ILE A 88 13.93 -3.72 -4.44
C ILE A 88 14.67 -4.43 -5.57
N ALA A 89 15.80 -5.08 -5.26
CA ALA A 89 16.63 -5.72 -6.27
C ALA A 89 15.97 -6.96 -6.85
N ASP A 90 15.23 -7.70 -6.02
CA ASP A 90 14.58 -8.95 -6.44
C ASP A 90 13.16 -8.96 -5.86
N ILE A 91 12.20 -8.55 -6.69
CA ILE A 91 10.80 -8.43 -6.28
C ILE A 91 10.19 -9.80 -5.95
N GLU A 92 10.50 -10.82 -6.74
CA GLU A 92 9.93 -12.14 -6.48
C GLU A 92 10.40 -12.69 -5.13
N LYS A 93 11.67 -12.50 -4.81
CA LYS A 93 12.21 -12.91 -3.51
C LYS A 93 11.57 -12.10 -2.39
N ALA A 94 11.40 -10.79 -2.58
CA ALA A 94 10.79 -9.92 -1.58
C ALA A 94 9.33 -10.31 -1.31
N ARG A 95 8.63 -10.88 -2.29
CA ARG A 95 7.26 -11.35 -2.13
C ARG A 95 7.19 -12.77 -1.56
N THR A 96 8.33 -13.44 -1.42
CA THR A 96 8.38 -14.76 -0.78
C THR A 96 8.11 -14.59 0.71
N PRO A 97 7.21 -15.42 1.30
CA PRO A 97 6.93 -15.32 2.72
C PRO A 97 8.20 -15.45 3.57
N MET A 98 8.26 -14.68 4.66
CA MET A 98 9.35 -14.63 5.64
C MET A 98 10.62 -13.92 5.17
N PHE A 99 10.67 -13.43 3.93
CA PHE A 99 11.80 -12.60 3.50
C PHE A 99 11.66 -11.18 4.08
N THR A 100 12.72 -10.66 4.69
CA THR A 100 12.73 -9.29 5.18
C THR A 100 14.15 -8.73 5.25
N THR A 101 14.28 -7.43 5.03
CA THR A 101 15.51 -6.68 5.26
C THR A 101 15.35 -5.73 6.44
N GLY A 102 14.21 -5.74 7.10
CA GLY A 102 13.83 -4.77 8.13
C GLY A 102 14.23 -5.13 9.55
N GLY A 103 14.92 -6.24 9.75
CA GLY A 103 15.35 -6.66 11.07
C GLY A 103 14.46 -7.76 11.66
N ALA A 104 14.83 -8.21 12.87
CA ALA A 104 14.23 -9.39 13.47
C ALA A 104 12.77 -9.21 13.87
N ASP A 105 12.32 -7.98 14.04
CA ASP A 105 10.94 -7.67 14.41
C ASP A 105 9.98 -7.62 13.23
N ARG A 106 10.48 -7.80 12.01
CA ARG A 106 9.65 -7.80 10.80
C ARG A 106 9.27 -9.24 10.45
N SER A 107 7.98 -9.42 10.13
CA SER A 107 7.48 -10.77 9.83
C SER A 107 7.94 -11.32 8.47
N GLY A 108 8.29 -10.44 7.53
CA GLY A 108 8.60 -10.85 6.16
C GLY A 108 7.37 -11.26 5.36
N MET A 109 6.17 -10.90 5.81
CA MET A 109 4.91 -11.32 5.21
C MET A 109 4.14 -10.19 4.53
N GLY A 110 4.74 -8.99 4.43
CA GLY A 110 4.02 -7.81 3.95
C GLY A 110 3.37 -7.99 2.57
N PHE A 111 4.13 -8.43 1.59
CA PHE A 111 3.57 -8.62 0.24
C PHE A 111 2.59 -9.79 0.18
N THR A 112 2.81 -10.83 0.97
CA THR A 112 1.87 -11.96 1.07
C THR A 112 0.53 -11.49 1.62
N ILE A 113 0.56 -10.66 2.67
CA ILE A 113 -0.65 -10.10 3.27
C ILE A 113 -1.38 -9.21 2.28
N MET A 114 -0.65 -8.32 1.58
CA MET A 114 -1.25 -7.46 0.56
C MET A 114 -1.95 -8.29 -0.52
N GLU A 115 -1.28 -9.33 -1.01
CA GLU A 115 -1.83 -10.19 -2.05
C GLU A 115 -3.07 -10.93 -1.58
N SER A 116 -3.07 -11.39 -0.32
CA SER A 116 -4.21 -12.12 0.26
C SER A 116 -5.46 -11.27 0.38
N PHE A 117 -5.30 -9.97 0.69
CA PHE A 117 -6.42 -9.11 1.01
C PHE A 117 -6.88 -8.23 -0.14
N MET A 118 -6.14 -8.20 -1.24
CA MET A 118 -6.48 -7.34 -2.36
C MET A 118 -6.87 -8.18 -3.58
N THR A 119 -7.71 -7.62 -4.43
CA THR A 119 -8.13 -8.30 -5.66
C THR A 119 -6.95 -8.42 -6.61
N ARG A 120 -6.09 -7.40 -6.66
CA ARG A 120 -4.89 -7.40 -7.48
C ARG A 120 -3.76 -6.71 -6.74
N LEU A 121 -2.54 -7.18 -6.99
CA LEU A 121 -1.32 -6.55 -6.49
C LEU A 121 -0.29 -6.55 -7.59
N SER A 122 0.30 -5.38 -7.84
CA SER A 122 1.43 -5.22 -8.76
C SER A 122 2.53 -4.43 -8.05
N VAL A 123 3.75 -4.88 -8.17
CA VAL A 123 4.91 -4.20 -7.58
C VAL A 123 5.92 -3.94 -8.68
N VAL A 124 6.27 -2.67 -8.88
CA VAL A 124 7.29 -2.26 -9.83
C VAL A 124 8.38 -1.56 -9.04
N SER A 125 9.63 -2.01 -9.20
CA SER A 125 10.73 -1.41 -8.48
C SER A 125 11.96 -1.36 -9.35
N VAL A 126 12.70 -0.25 -9.25
CA VAL A 126 13.96 -0.06 -9.96
C VAL A 126 15.00 0.27 -8.90
N PRO A 127 16.05 -0.57 -8.75
CA PRO A 127 17.10 -0.29 -7.77
C PRO A 127 17.68 1.11 -7.95
N GLY A 128 17.77 1.86 -6.86
CA GLY A 128 18.24 3.23 -6.86
C GLY A 128 17.21 4.28 -7.28
N GLN A 129 16.03 3.88 -7.73
CA GLN A 129 15.01 4.83 -8.20
C GLN A 129 13.69 4.76 -7.42
N GLY A 130 13.42 3.64 -6.76
CA GLY A 130 12.23 3.54 -5.91
C GLY A 130 11.31 2.39 -6.26
N THR A 131 10.18 2.34 -5.56
CA THR A 131 9.20 1.26 -5.66
C THR A 131 7.80 1.85 -5.78
N THR A 132 6.98 1.22 -6.61
CA THR A 132 5.56 1.54 -6.73
C THR A 132 4.76 0.27 -6.45
N VAL A 133 3.91 0.33 -5.44
CA VAL A 133 2.98 -0.76 -5.11
C VAL A 133 1.60 -0.32 -5.57
N HIS A 134 0.98 -1.12 -6.42
CA HIS A 134 -0.34 -0.83 -6.96
C HIS A 134 -1.29 -1.95 -6.53
N MET A 135 -2.34 -1.58 -5.81
CA MET A 135 -3.31 -2.53 -5.28
C MET A 135 -4.71 -2.14 -5.71
N ARG A 136 -5.56 -3.13 -5.93
CA ARG A 136 -6.98 -2.91 -6.20
C ARG A 136 -7.81 -3.83 -5.34
N ARG A 137 -8.90 -3.29 -4.81
CA ARG A 137 -9.89 -4.08 -4.09
C ARG A 137 -11.27 -3.77 -4.65
N LYS A 138 -11.89 -4.79 -5.23
CA LYS A 138 -13.28 -4.69 -5.63
C LYS A 138 -14.15 -4.79 -4.38
N ILE A 139 -15.04 -3.82 -4.22
CA ILE A 139 -15.92 -3.75 -3.06
C ILE A 139 -17.28 -4.31 -3.46
N SER A 140 -17.83 -5.20 -2.65
CA SER A 140 -19.14 -5.75 -2.88
C SER A 140 -20.18 -4.65 -2.67
N ARG A 141 -21.14 -4.57 -3.61
CA ARG A 141 -22.17 -3.53 -3.49
C ARG A 141 -23.33 -4.07 -2.69
N LYS A 142 -23.67 -3.35 -1.63
CA LYS A 142 -24.89 -3.66 -0.87
C LYS A 142 -26.10 -3.07 -1.58
N LYS A 143 -27.18 -3.75 -1.44
CA LYS A 143 -28.45 -3.28 -1.97
C LYS A 143 -29.40 -2.98 -0.83
#